data_5ed3fc80744e239e51e47b6cd2323805
#
_entry.id   5ed3fc80744e239e51e47b6cd2323805
#
_cell.length_a   1.000
_cell.length_b   1.000
_cell.length_c   1.000
_cell.angle_alpha   90.00
_cell.angle_beta   90.00
_cell.angle_gamma   90.00
#
_symmetry.space_group_name_H-M   'P 1'
#
loop_
_entity.id
_entity.type
_entity.pdbx_description
1 polymer ?
#
loop_
_entity_poly.entity_id
_entity_poly.type
_entity_poly.pdbx_seq_one_letter_code
_entity_poly.pdbx_strand_id
1 'polypeptide(L)'
;MAATLVSPTKPKHASRGGSGLGDLWRVIVLNDNHNTFDGVARALAAVLPGVNFNAGIHLATEIDRAGQAIVWSGHCELAELYWSQLDTYGLTMAPLES
;
A
#
# COMPACT_ATOMS: atom_id res chain seq x y z
N MET A 1 -22.78 -12.78 -9.56
CA MET A 1 -22.55 -12.40 -9.35
C MET A 1 -22.02 -11.80 -8.99
N ALA A 2 -21.86 -11.89 -8.82
CA ALA A 2 -21.30 -11.38 -8.47
C ALA A 2 -20.85 -10.85 -7.92
N ALA A 3 -20.85 -10.98 -7.79
CA ALA A 3 -20.37 -10.53 -7.30
C ALA A 3 -19.89 -10.14 -6.72
N THR A 4 -19.87 -10.46 -6.69
CA THR A 4 -19.43 -10.19 -6.12
C THR A 4 -18.92 -9.58 -5.71
N LEU A 5 -18.79 -9.71 -5.84
CA LEU A 5 -18.31 -9.26 -5.45
C LEU A 5 -17.80 -8.65 -4.94
N VAL A 6 -17.55 -8.64 -5.05
CA VAL A 6 -17.04 -8.20 -4.57
C VAL A 6 -16.55 -7.67 -3.68
N SER A 7 -16.04 -7.94 -3.59
CA SER A 7 -15.70 -7.65 -2.55
C SER A 7 -15.42 -6.45 -2.29
N PRO A 8 -15.59 -5.99 -2.37
CA PRO A 8 -15.64 -4.78 -2.03
C PRO A 8 -15.11 -4.26 -0.93
N THR A 9 -14.54 -4.87 -0.36
CA THR A 9 -14.18 -4.40 0.87
C THR A 9 -12.91 -3.64 0.88
N LYS A 10 -12.16 -3.62 -0.19
CA LYS A 10 -10.94 -2.88 -0.19
C LYS A 10 -10.88 -2.04 -1.39
N PRO A 11 -11.50 -0.89 -1.39
CA PRO A 11 -11.42 -0.03 -2.55
C PRO A 11 -9.98 0.36 -2.80
N LYS A 12 -9.59 0.39 -4.04
CA LYS A 12 -8.24 0.77 -4.36
C LYS A 12 -8.02 2.26 -4.14
N HIS A 13 -9.04 3.07 -4.34
CA HIS A 13 -8.89 4.52 -4.18
C HIS A 13 -9.77 5.04 -3.07
N ALA A 14 -9.31 6.06 -2.38
CA ALA A 14 -10.16 6.79 -1.49
C ALA A 14 -11.08 7.62 -2.32
N SER A 15 -12.21 7.96 -1.77
CA SER A 15 -13.17 8.64 -2.54
C SER A 15 -12.98 10.10 -2.63
N ARG A 16 -11.96 10.75 -2.19
CA ARG A 16 -11.85 12.12 -2.22
C ARG A 16 -11.50 12.58 -3.54
N GLY A 17 -12.03 13.45 -3.99
CA GLY A 17 -11.82 13.96 -5.25
C GLY A 17 -10.42 14.33 -5.43
N GLY A 18 -9.89 14.07 -6.50
CA GLY A 18 -8.56 14.39 -6.78
C GLY A 18 -8.32 15.82 -6.63
N SER A 19 -7.32 16.21 -6.05
CA SER A 19 -7.10 17.53 -5.79
C SER A 19 -6.66 18.25 -6.95
N GLY A 20 -6.46 17.79 -7.93
CA GLY A 20 -6.00 18.52 -9.00
C GLY A 20 -4.57 18.85 -8.97
N LEU A 21 -4.02 19.01 -7.85
CA LEU A 21 -2.69 19.27 -7.81
C LEU A 21 -2.03 18.05 -8.00
N GLY A 22 -2.73 17.13 -7.90
CA GLY A 22 -2.20 16.15 -7.79
C GLY A 22 -1.91 15.10 -8.43
N ASP A 23 -0.91 15.04 -8.63
CA ASP A 23 -0.46 13.90 -9.13
C ASP A 23 0.18 13.05 -8.13
N LEU A 24 0.18 13.40 -6.90
CA LEU A 24 0.80 12.57 -5.89
C LEU A 24 -0.23 11.71 -5.22
N TRP A 25 -0.19 10.45 -5.54
CA TRP A 25 -1.05 9.45 -4.91
C TRP A 25 -0.21 8.65 -3.94
N ARG A 26 -0.76 8.39 -2.77
CA ARG A 26 -0.01 7.74 -1.70
C ARG A 26 -0.44 6.31 -1.55
N VAL A 27 0.55 5.42 -1.52
CA VAL A 27 0.32 4.02 -1.24
C VAL A 27 0.57 3.83 0.24
N ILE A 28 -0.45 3.41 0.96
CA ILE A 28 -0.41 3.31 2.42
C ILE A 28 -0.65 1.88 2.84
N VAL A 29 0.24 1.36 3.67
CA VAL A 29 0.10 0.02 4.22
C VAL A 29 -0.33 0.13 5.66
N LEU A 30 -1.29 -0.68 6.04
CA LEU A 30 -1.82 -0.70 7.39
C LEU A 30 -1.23 -1.84 8.18
N ASN A 31 -1.14 -1.66 9.47
CA ASN A 31 -0.70 -2.72 10.36
C ASN A 31 -1.76 -3.82 10.42
N ASP A 32 -1.32 -5.05 10.57
CA ASP A 32 -2.25 -6.16 10.76
C ASP A 32 -1.59 -7.20 11.65
N ASN A 33 -2.29 -8.30 11.87
CA ASN A 33 -1.80 -9.35 12.76
C ASN A 33 -1.27 -10.56 12.03
N HIS A 34 -1.27 -10.55 10.71
CA HIS A 34 -0.83 -11.72 10.00
C HIS A 34 0.55 -11.59 9.41
N ASN A 35 0.95 -10.40 9.04
CA ASN A 35 2.21 -10.24 8.35
C ASN A 35 3.33 -10.02 9.36
N THR A 36 4.46 -10.66 9.10
CA THR A 36 5.64 -10.44 9.94
C THR A 36 6.41 -9.26 9.40
N PHE A 37 7.31 -8.71 10.21
CA PHE A 37 8.19 -7.64 9.77
C PHE A 37 8.96 -8.06 8.53
N ASP A 38 9.52 -9.27 8.55
CA ASP A 38 10.28 -9.77 7.41
C ASP A 38 9.40 -9.89 6.18
N GLY A 39 8.20 -10.39 6.36
CA GLY A 39 7.29 -10.56 5.24
C GLY A 39 6.93 -9.23 4.61
N VAL A 40 6.63 -8.25 5.44
CA VAL A 40 6.32 -6.91 4.95
C VAL A 40 7.53 -6.32 4.25
N ALA A 41 8.70 -6.43 4.87
CA ALA A 41 9.93 -5.87 4.29
C ALA A 41 10.24 -6.51 2.94
N ARG A 42 10.05 -7.81 2.81
CA ARG A 42 10.31 -8.48 1.54
C ARG A 42 9.34 -8.03 0.47
N ALA A 43 8.07 -7.89 0.82
CA ALA A 43 7.08 -7.45 -0.15
C ALA A 43 7.40 -6.03 -0.62
N LEU A 44 7.74 -5.16 0.29
CA LEU A 44 8.06 -3.79 -0.07
C LEU A 44 9.30 -3.73 -0.95
N ALA A 45 10.33 -4.51 -0.61
CA ALA A 45 11.54 -4.53 -1.40
C ALA A 45 11.32 -5.15 -2.78
N ALA A 46 10.42 -6.10 -2.88
CA ALA A 46 10.15 -6.75 -4.15
C ALA A 46 9.37 -5.86 -5.09
N VAL A 47 8.51 -5.01 -4.56
CA VAL A 47 7.58 -4.23 -5.37
C VAL A 47 8.07 -2.82 -5.63
N LEU A 48 8.60 -2.16 -4.61
CA LEU A 48 8.83 -0.72 -4.70
C LEU A 48 10.25 -0.42 -5.17
N PRO A 49 10.38 0.50 -6.12
CA PRO A 49 11.72 0.86 -6.57
C PRO A 49 12.47 1.58 -5.46
N GLY A 50 13.73 1.30 -5.35
CA GLY A 50 14.55 1.97 -4.37
C GLY A 50 14.42 1.51 -2.94
N VAL A 51 13.62 0.49 -2.70
CA VAL A 51 13.42 -0.04 -1.36
C VAL A 51 14.13 -1.37 -1.27
N ASN A 52 15.21 -1.42 -0.49
CA ASN A 52 15.87 -2.68 -0.22
C ASN A 52 15.31 -3.27 1.06
N PHE A 53 15.80 -4.42 1.47
CA PHE A 53 15.26 -5.09 2.64
C PHE A 53 15.39 -4.24 3.90
N ASN A 54 16.51 -3.56 4.08
CA ASN A 54 16.68 -2.71 5.26
C ASN A 54 15.68 -1.55 5.27
N ALA A 55 15.47 -0.92 4.13
CA ALA A 55 14.48 0.12 4.05
C ALA A 55 13.09 -0.45 4.30
N GLY A 56 12.86 -1.67 3.81
CA GLY A 56 11.59 -2.36 4.08
C GLY A 56 11.37 -2.60 5.56
N ILE A 57 12.42 -2.97 6.28
CA ILE A 57 12.31 -3.18 7.73
C ILE A 57 11.99 -1.86 8.44
N HIS A 58 12.59 -0.76 8.01
CA HIS A 58 12.25 0.53 8.60
C HIS A 58 10.79 0.89 8.38
N LEU A 59 10.29 0.63 7.17
CA LEU A 59 8.88 0.89 6.88
C LEU A 59 7.99 -0.04 7.69
N ALA A 60 8.36 -1.31 7.82
CA ALA A 60 7.57 -2.25 8.61
C ALA A 60 7.51 -1.83 10.07
N THR A 61 8.62 -1.30 10.58
CA THR A 61 8.66 -0.80 11.95
C THR A 61 7.73 0.39 12.11
N GLU A 62 7.72 1.28 11.13
CA GLU A 62 6.84 2.43 11.17
C GLU A 62 5.37 2.01 11.11
N ILE A 63 5.05 1.05 10.26
CA ILE A 63 3.70 0.53 10.16
C ILE A 63 3.26 -0.04 11.51
N ASP A 64 4.14 -0.80 12.13
CA ASP A 64 3.82 -1.41 13.42
C ASP A 64 3.63 -0.34 14.50
N ARG A 65 4.50 0.65 14.52
CA ARG A 65 4.47 1.64 15.57
C ARG A 65 3.34 2.64 15.42
N ALA A 66 3.11 3.08 14.20
CA ALA A 66 2.12 4.13 13.95
C ALA A 66 0.78 3.60 13.46
N GLY A 67 0.68 2.33 13.16
CA GLY A 67 -0.54 1.75 12.64
C GLY A 67 -0.62 1.78 11.12
N GLN A 68 0.16 2.59 10.48
CA GLN A 68 0.20 2.69 9.03
C GLN A 68 1.41 3.49 8.61
N ALA A 69 1.77 3.38 7.36
CA ALA A 69 2.83 4.22 6.80
C ALA A 69 2.61 4.41 5.31
N ILE A 70 3.02 5.55 4.81
CA ILE A 70 3.06 5.81 3.38
C ILE A 70 4.34 5.18 2.88
N VAL A 71 4.23 4.20 2.00
CA VAL A 71 5.41 3.48 1.54
C VAL A 71 5.87 3.97 0.18
N TRP A 72 5.04 4.69 -0.54
CA TRP A 72 5.41 5.23 -1.85
C TRP A 72 4.41 6.31 -2.24
N SER A 73 4.88 7.28 -3.02
CA SER A 73 4.01 8.32 -3.55
C SER A 73 4.43 8.63 -4.98
N GLY A 74 3.48 8.97 -5.80
CA GLY A 74 3.77 9.34 -7.16
C GLY A 74 2.52 9.33 -8.02
N HIS A 75 2.70 9.15 -9.32
CA HIS A 75 1.60 9.18 -10.26
C HIS A 75 0.61 8.08 -10.01
N CYS A 76 -0.63 8.36 -10.33
CA CYS A 76 -1.73 7.44 -10.08
C CYS A 76 -1.51 6.07 -10.69
N GLU A 77 -1.05 6.02 -11.92
CA GLU A 77 -0.87 4.73 -12.59
C GLU A 77 0.12 3.85 -11.87
N LEU A 78 1.23 4.41 -11.45
CA LEU A 78 2.21 3.64 -10.72
C LEU A 78 1.71 3.31 -9.33
N ALA A 79 1.01 4.24 -8.70
CA ALA A 79 0.44 3.97 -7.39
C ALA A 79 -0.51 2.78 -7.45
N GLU A 80 -1.35 2.73 -8.48
CA GLU A 80 -2.28 1.61 -8.64
C GLU A 80 -1.54 0.30 -8.87
N LEU A 81 -0.48 0.34 -9.64
CA LEU A 81 0.29 -0.86 -9.91
C LEU A 81 0.92 -1.39 -8.62
N TYR A 82 1.58 -0.52 -7.88
CA TYR A 82 2.25 -0.97 -6.65
C TYR A 82 1.23 -1.40 -5.61
N TRP A 83 0.13 -0.66 -5.50
CA TRP A 83 -0.94 -1.03 -4.59
C TRP A 83 -1.42 -2.46 -4.88
N SER A 84 -1.67 -2.73 -6.15
CA SER A 84 -2.18 -4.05 -6.54
C SER A 84 -1.17 -5.14 -6.26
N GLN A 85 0.09 -4.86 -6.51
CA GLN A 85 1.13 -5.86 -6.28
C GLN A 85 1.31 -6.12 -4.78
N LEU A 86 1.29 -5.07 -3.97
CA LEU A 86 1.41 -5.26 -2.53
C LEU A 86 0.19 -6.00 -1.97
N ASP A 87 -0.98 -5.68 -2.49
CA ASP A 87 -2.19 -6.40 -2.10
C ASP A 87 -2.06 -7.88 -2.44
N THR A 88 -1.50 -8.19 -3.60
CA THR A 88 -1.29 -9.57 -4.00
C THR A 88 -0.32 -10.29 -3.09
N TYR A 89 0.66 -9.57 -2.55
CA TYR A 89 1.57 -10.15 -1.58
C TYR A 89 0.92 -10.40 -0.22
N GLY A 90 -0.30 -9.92 -0.04
CA GLY A 90 -1.02 -10.16 1.20
C GLY A 90 -0.91 -9.06 2.23
N LEU A 91 -0.36 -7.93 1.87
CA LEU A 91 -0.31 -6.82 2.83
C LEU A 91 -1.70 -6.21 2.96
N THR A 92 -1.93 -5.58 4.09
CA THR A 92 -3.21 -4.91 4.33
C THR A 92 -3.08 -3.48 3.85
N MET A 93 -3.86 -3.13 2.86
CA MET A 93 -3.71 -1.85 2.16
C MET A 93 -4.84 -0.91 2.50
N ALA A 94 -4.51 0.36 2.71
CA ALA A 94 -5.53 1.40 2.75
C ALA A 94 -5.87 1.79 1.33
N PRO A 95 -7.02 2.41 1.09
CA PRO A 95 -7.30 2.93 -0.25
C PRO A 95 -6.26 3.97 -0.63
N LEU A 96 -5.97 4.06 -1.93
CA LEU A 96 -5.05 5.09 -2.40
C LEU A 96 -5.61 6.47 -2.11
N GLU A 97 -4.74 7.38 -1.72
CA GLU A 97 -5.14 8.76 -1.44
C GLU A 97 -4.33 9.71 -2.28
N SER A 98 -4.98 10.75 -2.72
CA SER A 98 -4.26 11.80 -3.46
C SER A 98 -4.16 13.07 -2.64
#